data_0d29f1ba17e603d388d534fc2794b402
#
_entry.id   0d29f1ba17e603d388d534fc2794b402
#
_cell.length_a   1.000
_cell.length_b   1.000
_cell.length_c   1.000
_cell.angle_alpha   90.00
_cell.angle_beta   90.00
_cell.angle_gamma   90.00
#
_symmetry.space_group_name_H-M   'P 1'
#
loop_
_entity.id
_entity.type
_entity.pdbx_description
1 polymer ?
#
loop_
_entity_poly.entity_id
_entity_poly.type
_entity_poly.pdbx_seq_one_letter_code
_entity_poly.pdbx_strand_id
1 'polypeptide(L)'
;SNEFNRVRTTMFPNAYFDKDNDSSQGSKGDFIFRDYADDLEYISIMFEMKNEMDETATKHKNEDFLAKLDKDRRDKGCEYAVLVSLLEPDNDFYNEGIVDVSYRYPKMFVVRPQFFMPLISLLTQASRKSVEYQRELIMARQQSIDVTNFENKLNDFRNKFGNHYQRASDKFNKAIEE
;
A
#
# COMPACT_ATOMS: atom_id res chain seq x y z
N SER A 1 -20.85 -5.33 -7.93
CA SER A 1 -20.64 -6.42 -6.94
C SER A 1 -20.75 -7.82 -7.54
N ASN A 2 -21.74 -8.11 -8.42
CA ASN A 2 -21.90 -9.46 -9.01
C ASN A 2 -20.69 -9.86 -9.87
N GLU A 3 -20.13 -8.94 -10.63
CA GLU A 3 -18.93 -9.19 -11.45
C GLU A 3 -17.71 -9.48 -10.59
N PHE A 4 -17.49 -8.72 -9.53
CA PHE A 4 -16.44 -8.99 -8.57
C PHE A 4 -16.59 -10.37 -7.92
N ASN A 5 -17.79 -10.72 -7.48
CA ASN A 5 -18.05 -12.02 -6.84
C ASN A 5 -17.77 -13.22 -7.77
N ARG A 6 -17.93 -13.05 -9.09
CA ARG A 6 -17.61 -14.09 -10.09
C ARG A 6 -16.12 -14.41 -10.18
N VAL A 7 -15.27 -13.40 -10.00
CA VAL A 7 -13.81 -13.52 -10.18
C VAL A 7 -13.04 -13.56 -8.86
N ARG A 8 -13.70 -13.21 -7.75
CA ARG A 8 -13.10 -13.09 -6.42
C ARG A 8 -12.30 -14.32 -6.01
N THR A 9 -12.89 -15.50 -6.14
CA THR A 9 -12.26 -16.77 -5.71
C THR A 9 -11.00 -17.11 -6.49
N THR A 10 -10.90 -16.65 -7.73
CA THR A 10 -9.77 -16.95 -8.62
C THR A 10 -8.71 -15.87 -8.57
N MET A 11 -9.11 -14.59 -8.62
CA MET A 11 -8.19 -13.47 -8.74
C MET A 11 -7.80 -12.86 -7.39
N PHE A 12 -8.71 -12.87 -6.42
CA PHE A 12 -8.57 -12.19 -5.12
C PHE A 12 -9.09 -13.05 -3.97
N PRO A 13 -8.50 -14.24 -3.72
CA PRO A 13 -9.03 -15.21 -2.73
C PRO A 13 -9.04 -14.66 -1.29
N ASN A 14 -8.13 -13.75 -0.97
CA ASN A 14 -7.99 -13.15 0.36
C ASN A 14 -8.60 -11.74 0.47
N ALA A 15 -9.21 -11.24 -0.61
CA ALA A 15 -9.71 -9.88 -0.64
C ALA A 15 -11.04 -9.74 0.12
N TYR A 16 -11.13 -8.64 0.83
CA TYR A 16 -12.38 -8.09 1.34
C TYR A 16 -12.95 -7.12 0.31
N PHE A 17 -14.22 -7.32 -0.05
CA PHE A 17 -14.98 -6.37 -0.86
C PHE A 17 -16.42 -6.36 -0.35
N ASP A 18 -16.77 -5.29 0.36
CA ASP A 18 -18.08 -5.18 0.97
C ASP A 18 -18.56 -3.73 0.96
N LYS A 19 -19.88 -3.60 1.15
CA LYS A 19 -20.52 -2.30 1.28
C LYS A 19 -20.03 -1.61 2.56
N ASP A 20 -19.71 -0.33 2.45
CA ASP A 20 -19.38 0.47 3.63
C ASP A 20 -20.68 0.76 4.43
N ASN A 21 -20.89 -0.02 5.47
CA ASN A 21 -22.04 0.13 6.37
C ASN A 21 -21.72 0.95 7.62
N ASP A 22 -20.45 1.33 7.82
CA ASP A 22 -20.01 2.08 8.99
C ASP A 22 -20.02 3.59 8.72
N SER A 23 -20.98 4.29 9.31
CA SER A 23 -21.10 5.74 9.30
C SER A 23 -20.66 6.41 10.60
N SER A 24 -19.95 5.70 11.49
CA SER A 24 -19.58 6.19 12.82
C SER A 24 -18.72 7.46 12.81
N GLN A 25 -17.96 7.67 11.71
CA GLN A 25 -17.12 8.87 11.51
C GLN A 25 -17.77 9.92 10.59
N GLY A 26 -19.06 9.78 10.28
CA GLY A 26 -19.78 10.70 9.37
C GLY A 26 -19.40 10.56 7.89
N SER A 27 -18.62 9.54 7.54
CA SER A 27 -18.20 9.20 6.17
C SER A 27 -18.76 7.85 5.78
N LYS A 28 -19.33 7.77 4.58
CA LYS A 28 -19.89 6.55 4.03
C LYS A 28 -19.68 6.55 2.52
N GLY A 29 -18.76 5.69 2.06
CA GLY A 29 -18.63 5.32 0.66
C GLY A 29 -19.60 4.19 0.29
N ASP A 30 -19.60 3.78 -0.96
CA ASP A 30 -20.44 2.66 -1.38
C ASP A 30 -19.81 1.32 -1.07
N PHE A 31 -18.52 1.13 -1.41
CA PHE A 31 -17.80 -0.12 -1.22
C PHE A 31 -16.33 0.13 -0.84
N ILE A 32 -15.78 -0.81 -0.06
CA ILE A 32 -14.35 -0.86 0.25
C ILE A 32 -13.78 -2.18 -0.26
N PHE A 33 -12.67 -2.10 -0.99
CA PHE A 33 -11.84 -3.24 -1.37
C PHE A 33 -10.55 -3.21 -0.55
N ARG A 34 -10.17 -4.35 0.05
CA ARG A 34 -8.88 -4.56 0.72
C ARG A 34 -8.33 -5.92 0.34
N ASP A 35 -7.05 -6.01 0.07
CA ASP A 35 -6.40 -7.29 -0.16
C ASP A 35 -5.13 -7.43 0.68
N TYR A 36 -4.80 -8.68 1.01
CA TYR A 36 -3.80 -9.02 2.01
C TYR A 36 -2.81 -10.04 1.44
N ALA A 37 -1.54 -9.88 1.80
CA ALA A 37 -0.49 -10.86 1.57
C ALA A 37 0.15 -11.19 2.92
N ASP A 38 0.11 -12.47 3.34
CA ASP A 38 0.62 -12.92 4.63
C ASP A 38 0.10 -12.07 5.81
N ASP A 39 -1.21 -11.86 5.88
CA ASP A 39 -1.93 -11.04 6.86
C ASP A 39 -1.57 -9.53 6.85
N LEU A 40 -0.74 -9.10 5.90
CA LEU A 40 -0.44 -7.70 5.68
C LEU A 40 -1.35 -7.11 4.61
N GLU A 41 -2.13 -6.08 4.96
CA GLU A 41 -2.86 -5.29 3.97
C GLU A 41 -1.86 -4.59 3.05
N TYR A 42 -1.90 -4.89 1.75
CA TYR A 42 -1.02 -4.27 0.77
C TYR A 42 -1.73 -3.29 -0.17
N ILE A 43 -3.05 -3.31 -0.18
CA ILE A 43 -3.88 -2.38 -0.96
C ILE A 43 -5.24 -2.16 -0.29
N SER A 44 -5.73 -0.94 -0.36
CA SER A 44 -7.10 -0.57 0.03
C SER A 44 -7.65 0.49 -0.91
N ILE A 45 -8.89 0.30 -1.35
CA ILE A 45 -9.55 1.17 -2.31
C ILE A 45 -10.95 1.50 -1.81
N MET A 46 -11.27 2.80 -1.72
CA MET A 46 -12.62 3.30 -1.51
C MET A 46 -13.31 3.50 -2.85
N PHE A 47 -14.50 2.94 -3.01
CA PHE A 47 -15.33 3.10 -4.19
C PHE A 47 -16.59 3.91 -3.90
N GLU A 48 -16.92 4.81 -4.80
CA GLU A 48 -18.21 5.47 -4.91
C GLU A 48 -18.77 5.18 -6.30
N MET A 49 -20.06 4.83 -6.40
CA MET A 49 -20.72 4.51 -7.67
C MET A 49 -21.78 5.53 -7.98
N LYS A 50 -21.72 6.12 -9.16
CA LYS A 50 -22.70 7.10 -9.66
C LYS A 50 -23.32 6.64 -10.96
N ASN A 51 -24.64 6.61 -10.98
CA ASN A 51 -25.46 6.26 -12.13
C ASN A 51 -26.26 7.47 -12.58
N GLU A 52 -26.54 7.60 -13.86
CA GLU A 52 -27.37 8.67 -14.44
C GLU A 52 -28.78 8.71 -13.86
N MET A 53 -29.28 7.58 -13.34
CA MET A 53 -30.63 7.47 -12.79
C MET A 53 -30.84 8.15 -11.41
N ASP A 54 -29.77 8.60 -10.77
CA ASP A 54 -29.84 9.36 -9.51
C ASP A 54 -30.24 10.84 -9.73
N GLU A 55 -30.85 11.16 -10.87
CA GLU A 55 -31.23 12.50 -11.27
C GLU A 55 -32.43 13.03 -10.49
N THR A 56 -32.16 13.82 -9.48
CA THR A 56 -33.05 14.92 -9.11
C THR A 56 -32.53 16.20 -9.76
N ALA A 57 -33.21 16.64 -10.84
CA ALA A 57 -33.31 18.01 -11.41
C ALA A 57 -32.00 18.83 -11.66
N THR A 58 -30.84 18.45 -11.22
CA THR A 58 -29.56 19.10 -11.49
C THR A 58 -28.58 18.07 -12.05
N LYS A 59 -28.06 18.31 -13.24
CA LYS A 59 -27.00 17.48 -13.85
C LYS A 59 -25.74 17.59 -12.96
N HIS A 60 -25.54 16.61 -12.10
CA HIS A 60 -24.31 16.51 -11.34
C HIS A 60 -23.14 16.15 -12.25
N LYS A 61 -21.99 16.74 -11.97
CA LYS A 61 -20.72 16.44 -12.62
C LYS A 61 -19.89 15.49 -11.75
N ASN A 62 -18.99 14.76 -12.38
CA ASN A 62 -18.06 13.89 -11.65
C ASN A 62 -17.27 14.66 -10.59
N GLU A 63 -16.87 15.90 -10.91
CA GLU A 63 -16.11 16.74 -9.99
C GLU A 63 -16.84 17.05 -8.66
N ASP A 64 -18.16 17.04 -8.64
CA ASP A 64 -18.96 17.34 -7.46
C ASP A 64 -18.77 16.30 -6.34
N PHE A 65 -18.35 15.09 -6.71
CA PHE A 65 -18.19 13.97 -5.79
C PHE A 65 -16.76 13.74 -5.30
N LEU A 66 -15.76 14.33 -5.96
CA LEU A 66 -14.35 14.01 -5.69
C LEU A 66 -13.91 14.44 -4.29
N ALA A 67 -14.33 15.62 -3.84
CA ALA A 67 -13.95 16.12 -2.50
C ALA A 67 -14.51 15.23 -1.37
N LYS A 68 -15.78 14.81 -1.50
CA LYS A 68 -16.41 13.88 -0.55
C LYS A 68 -15.70 12.53 -0.56
N LEU A 69 -15.45 11.98 -1.73
CA LEU A 69 -14.78 10.69 -1.90
C LEU A 69 -13.35 10.70 -1.31
N ASP A 70 -12.59 11.79 -1.47
CA ASP A 70 -11.28 11.94 -0.83
C ASP A 70 -11.39 11.98 0.70
N LYS A 71 -12.40 12.67 1.23
CA LYS A 71 -12.67 12.66 2.67
C LYS A 71 -12.98 11.24 3.16
N ASP A 72 -13.89 10.54 2.51
CA ASP A 72 -14.29 9.17 2.87
C ASP A 72 -13.09 8.21 2.81
N ARG A 73 -12.24 8.33 1.77
CA ARG A 73 -10.99 7.58 1.64
C ARG A 73 -10.08 7.75 2.85
N ARG A 74 -9.85 8.99 3.27
CA ARG A 74 -8.98 9.30 4.42
C ARG A 74 -9.58 8.82 5.73
N ASP A 75 -10.87 9.05 5.95
CA ASP A 75 -11.57 8.65 7.18
C ASP A 75 -11.59 7.12 7.36
N LYS A 76 -11.64 6.37 6.26
CA LYS A 76 -11.59 4.90 6.26
C LYS A 76 -10.18 4.33 6.13
N GLY A 77 -9.15 5.17 6.06
CA GLY A 77 -7.76 4.74 5.93
C GLY A 77 -7.48 3.98 4.64
N CYS A 78 -8.21 4.29 3.55
CA CYS A 78 -7.96 3.68 2.25
C CYS A 78 -6.84 4.40 1.50
N GLU A 79 -6.02 3.63 0.78
CA GLU A 79 -4.91 4.17 -0.01
C GLU A 79 -5.39 4.86 -1.28
N TYR A 80 -6.31 4.23 -2.00
CA TYR A 80 -6.88 4.72 -3.26
C TYR A 80 -8.34 5.10 -3.12
N ALA A 81 -8.80 5.98 -4.01
CA ALA A 81 -10.21 6.30 -4.19
C ALA A 81 -10.59 6.17 -5.66
N VAL A 82 -11.74 5.58 -5.94
CA VAL A 82 -12.24 5.36 -7.30
C VAL A 82 -13.71 5.73 -7.40
N LEU A 83 -14.00 6.70 -8.24
CA LEU A 83 -15.35 7.04 -8.66
C LEU A 83 -15.71 6.21 -9.90
N VAL A 84 -16.62 5.27 -9.76
CA VAL A 84 -17.18 4.51 -10.90
C VAL A 84 -18.43 5.24 -11.38
N SER A 85 -18.39 5.83 -12.56
CA SER A 85 -19.39 6.81 -12.97
C SER A 85 -19.92 6.59 -14.39
N LEU A 86 -21.23 6.74 -14.53
CA LEU A 86 -21.92 6.91 -15.78
C LEU A 86 -22.33 8.37 -16.05
N LEU A 87 -21.98 9.28 -15.14
CA LEU A 87 -22.24 10.72 -15.32
C LEU A 87 -21.41 11.28 -16.48
N GLU A 88 -21.92 12.36 -17.07
CA GLU A 88 -21.27 13.06 -18.18
C GLU A 88 -20.96 12.11 -19.36
N PRO A 89 -21.97 11.42 -19.94
CA PRO A 89 -21.75 10.39 -20.95
C PRO A 89 -21.16 10.95 -22.27
N ASP A 90 -21.34 12.23 -22.54
CA ASP A 90 -20.82 12.92 -23.71
C ASP A 90 -19.49 13.61 -23.50
N ASN A 91 -18.85 13.40 -22.34
CA ASN A 91 -17.55 13.99 -22.00
C ASN A 91 -16.41 13.06 -22.42
N ASP A 92 -15.71 13.44 -23.50
CA ASP A 92 -14.61 12.65 -24.07
C ASP A 92 -13.50 12.34 -23.06
N PHE A 93 -13.20 13.28 -22.16
CA PHE A 93 -12.20 13.07 -21.11
C PHE A 93 -12.50 11.87 -20.22
N TYR A 94 -13.77 11.73 -19.77
CA TYR A 94 -14.15 10.56 -18.96
C TYR A 94 -14.37 9.31 -19.82
N ASN A 95 -14.65 9.47 -21.12
CA ASN A 95 -14.86 8.36 -22.05
C ASN A 95 -13.55 7.67 -22.47
N GLU A 96 -12.38 8.19 -22.10
CA GLU A 96 -11.12 7.45 -22.16
C GLU A 96 -11.14 6.19 -21.29
N GLY A 97 -12.05 6.11 -20.33
CA GLY A 97 -12.35 4.92 -19.55
C GLY A 97 -11.73 4.89 -18.16
N ILE A 98 -10.45 5.17 -18.03
CA ILE A 98 -9.73 5.35 -16.77
C ILE A 98 -9.08 6.72 -16.79
N VAL A 99 -9.50 7.60 -15.88
CA VAL A 99 -8.98 8.96 -15.76
C VAL A 99 -8.29 9.12 -14.42
N ASP A 100 -7.01 9.45 -14.45
CA ASP A 100 -6.23 9.77 -13.27
C ASP A 100 -6.45 11.24 -12.87
N VAL A 101 -7.05 11.45 -11.71
CA VAL A 101 -7.28 12.77 -11.13
C VAL A 101 -6.38 13.04 -9.91
N SER A 102 -5.26 12.31 -9.81
CA SER A 102 -4.30 12.42 -8.70
C SER A 102 -3.63 13.79 -8.60
N TYR A 103 -3.65 14.57 -9.67
CA TYR A 103 -3.19 15.97 -9.67
C TYR A 103 -4.03 16.86 -8.74
N ARG A 104 -5.27 16.48 -8.45
CA ARG A 104 -6.19 17.22 -7.58
C ARG A 104 -6.40 16.54 -6.24
N TYR A 105 -6.60 15.21 -6.25
CA TYR A 105 -6.77 14.38 -5.06
C TYR A 105 -5.86 13.16 -5.14
N PRO A 106 -4.87 13.01 -4.24
CA PRO A 106 -3.89 11.93 -4.33
C PRO A 106 -4.50 10.54 -4.48
N LYS A 107 -3.96 9.72 -5.39
CA LYS A 107 -4.36 8.33 -5.62
C LYS A 107 -5.85 8.16 -5.94
N MET A 108 -6.41 9.10 -6.69
CA MET A 108 -7.82 9.09 -7.09
C MET A 108 -7.99 8.91 -8.60
N PHE A 109 -8.96 8.06 -8.96
CA PHE A 109 -9.33 7.77 -10.35
C PHE A 109 -10.83 7.93 -10.55
N VAL A 110 -11.23 8.35 -11.75
CA VAL A 110 -12.61 8.30 -12.25
C VAL A 110 -12.63 7.27 -13.37
N VAL A 111 -13.52 6.30 -13.30
CA VAL A 111 -13.58 5.21 -14.29
C VAL A 111 -14.99 4.96 -14.79
N ARG A 112 -15.10 4.52 -16.03
CA ARG A 112 -16.32 3.93 -16.55
C ARG A 112 -16.51 2.51 -16.02
N PRO A 113 -17.74 2.01 -15.83
CA PRO A 113 -18.00 0.72 -15.18
C PRO A 113 -17.27 -0.47 -15.80
N GLN A 114 -17.08 -0.48 -17.13
CA GLN A 114 -16.37 -1.56 -17.83
C GLN A 114 -14.88 -1.65 -17.46
N PHE A 115 -14.29 -0.59 -16.90
CA PHE A 115 -12.89 -0.53 -16.48
C PHE A 115 -12.68 -0.79 -14.98
N PHE A 116 -13.76 -1.07 -14.25
CA PHE A 116 -13.72 -1.34 -12.80
C PHE A 116 -12.77 -2.49 -12.46
N MET A 117 -12.96 -3.67 -13.06
CA MET A 117 -12.12 -4.84 -12.79
C MET A 117 -10.69 -4.68 -13.31
N PRO A 118 -10.46 -4.17 -14.55
CA PRO A 118 -9.13 -3.85 -15.03
C PRO A 118 -8.34 -2.92 -14.09
N LEU A 119 -8.98 -1.88 -13.55
CA LEU A 119 -8.32 -0.97 -12.62
C LEU A 119 -7.93 -1.66 -11.31
N ILE A 120 -8.83 -2.45 -10.70
CA ILE A 120 -8.50 -3.22 -9.49
C ILE A 120 -7.28 -4.13 -9.75
N SER A 121 -7.28 -4.86 -10.86
CA SER A 121 -6.14 -5.74 -11.22
C SER A 121 -4.84 -4.96 -11.37
N LEU A 122 -4.87 -3.81 -12.04
CA LEU A 122 -3.70 -2.97 -12.26
C LEU A 122 -3.12 -2.44 -10.95
N LEU A 123 -3.98 -1.87 -10.09
CA LEU A 123 -3.57 -1.32 -8.80
C LEU A 123 -3.06 -2.41 -7.85
N THR A 124 -3.70 -3.58 -7.85
CA THR A 124 -3.30 -4.73 -7.06
C THR A 124 -1.91 -5.23 -7.46
N GLN A 125 -1.64 -5.37 -8.77
CA GLN A 125 -0.33 -5.80 -9.26
C GLN A 125 0.77 -4.79 -8.90
N ALA A 126 0.51 -3.49 -9.07
CA ALA A 126 1.46 -2.44 -8.73
C ALA A 126 1.78 -2.42 -7.22
N SER A 127 0.76 -2.57 -6.38
CA SER A 127 0.92 -2.59 -4.92
C SER A 127 1.68 -3.82 -4.43
N ARG A 128 1.44 -5.00 -5.00
CA ARG A 128 2.22 -6.22 -4.68
C ARG A 128 3.70 -6.06 -4.98
N LYS A 129 4.04 -5.55 -6.15
CA LYS A 129 5.45 -5.28 -6.52
C LYS A 129 6.12 -4.32 -5.56
N SER A 130 5.41 -3.27 -5.15
CA SER A 130 5.93 -2.30 -4.17
C SER A 130 6.27 -2.96 -2.83
N VAL A 131 5.41 -3.85 -2.32
CA VAL A 131 5.66 -4.60 -1.08
C VAL A 131 6.86 -5.54 -1.23
N GLU A 132 6.99 -6.25 -2.36
CA GLU A 132 8.14 -7.11 -2.64
C GLU A 132 9.46 -6.34 -2.58
N TYR A 133 9.55 -5.19 -3.27
CA TYR A 133 10.73 -4.32 -3.21
C TYR A 133 11.04 -3.80 -1.81
N GLN A 134 10.02 -3.43 -1.04
CA GLN A 134 10.21 -3.00 0.35
C GLN A 134 10.76 -4.12 1.23
N ARG A 135 10.27 -5.35 1.08
CA ARG A 135 10.77 -6.53 1.79
C ARG A 135 12.24 -6.81 1.44
N GLU A 136 12.59 -6.78 0.17
CA GLU A 136 13.98 -6.96 -0.28
C GLU A 136 14.91 -5.89 0.31
N LEU A 137 14.48 -4.63 0.34
CA LEU A 137 15.24 -3.54 0.96
C LEU A 137 15.44 -3.74 2.46
N ILE A 138 14.42 -4.20 3.18
CA ILE A 138 14.52 -4.49 4.62
C ILE A 138 15.50 -5.62 4.87
N MET A 139 15.42 -6.72 4.09
CA MET A 139 16.34 -7.85 4.20
C MET A 139 17.79 -7.44 3.90
N ALA A 140 18.02 -6.65 2.83
CA ALA A 140 19.35 -6.16 2.49
C ALA A 140 19.93 -5.26 3.60
N ARG A 141 19.11 -4.40 4.20
CA ARG A 141 19.53 -3.57 5.35
C ARG A 141 19.88 -4.40 6.59
N GLN A 142 19.08 -5.41 6.91
CA GLN A 142 19.38 -6.32 8.03
C GLN A 142 20.68 -7.07 7.81
N GLN A 143 20.93 -7.61 6.63
CA GLN A 143 22.20 -8.26 6.29
C GLN A 143 23.38 -7.30 6.45
N SER A 144 23.25 -6.05 6.01
CA SER A 144 24.30 -5.03 6.18
C SER A 144 24.57 -4.72 7.67
N ILE A 145 23.53 -4.63 8.49
CA ILE A 145 23.66 -4.42 9.95
C ILE A 145 24.33 -5.62 10.60
N ASP A 146 23.98 -6.84 10.20
CA ASP A 146 24.55 -8.06 10.74
C ASP A 146 26.05 -8.19 10.42
N VAL A 147 26.47 -7.84 9.20
CA VAL A 147 27.89 -7.79 8.82
C VAL A 147 28.65 -6.76 9.66
N THR A 148 28.11 -5.57 9.85
CA THR A 148 28.73 -4.52 10.67
C THR A 148 28.85 -4.96 12.13
N ASN A 149 27.83 -5.59 12.69
CA ASN A 149 27.86 -6.15 14.04
C ASN A 149 28.90 -7.26 14.20
N PHE A 150 29.05 -8.12 13.21
CA PHE A 150 30.07 -9.16 13.18
C PHE A 150 31.48 -8.57 13.13
N GLU A 151 31.72 -7.57 12.27
CA GLU A 151 33.01 -6.87 12.21
C GLU A 151 33.37 -6.21 13.54
N ASN A 152 32.43 -5.54 14.19
CA ASN A 152 32.62 -4.93 15.50
C ASN A 152 32.99 -5.98 16.56
N LYS A 153 32.27 -7.11 16.61
CA LYS A 153 32.59 -8.22 17.53
C LYS A 153 33.96 -8.81 17.27
N LEU A 154 34.36 -8.96 16.02
CA LEU A 154 35.66 -9.45 15.64
C LEU A 154 36.77 -8.49 16.05
N ASN A 155 36.60 -7.19 15.89
CA ASN A 155 37.55 -6.17 16.32
C ASN A 155 37.71 -6.16 17.87
N ASP A 156 36.59 -6.25 18.61
CA ASP A 156 36.61 -6.36 20.06
C ASP A 156 37.36 -7.59 20.53
N PHE A 157 37.15 -8.72 19.90
CA PHE A 157 37.89 -9.97 20.19
C PHE A 157 39.38 -9.79 19.94
N ARG A 158 39.77 -9.23 18.79
CA ARG A 158 41.18 -8.99 18.46
C ARG A 158 41.86 -8.07 19.47
N ASN A 159 41.20 -7.01 19.93
CA ASN A 159 41.73 -6.08 20.91
C ASN A 159 41.90 -6.75 22.28
N LYS A 160 40.92 -7.51 22.73
CA LYS A 160 41.01 -8.29 24.00
C LYS A 160 42.12 -9.32 23.96
N PHE A 161 42.23 -10.07 22.86
CA PHE A 161 43.29 -11.06 22.70
C PHE A 161 44.67 -10.42 22.68
N GLY A 162 44.86 -9.31 21.96
CA GLY A 162 46.12 -8.57 21.95
C GLY A 162 46.54 -8.09 23.33
N ASN A 163 45.62 -7.55 24.14
CA ASN A 163 45.86 -7.12 25.50
C ASN A 163 46.23 -8.29 26.44
N HIS A 164 45.58 -9.44 26.26
CA HIS A 164 45.92 -10.64 27.04
C HIS A 164 47.31 -11.20 26.68
N TYR A 165 47.61 -11.23 25.39
CA TYR A 165 48.91 -11.64 24.88
C TYR A 165 50.03 -10.75 25.42
N GLN A 166 49.87 -9.42 25.35
CA GLN A 166 50.88 -8.48 25.88
C GLN A 166 51.12 -8.66 27.36
N ARG A 167 50.05 -8.77 28.18
CA ARG A 167 50.17 -9.01 29.62
C ARG A 167 50.87 -10.33 29.95
N ALA A 168 50.63 -11.38 29.20
CA ALA A 168 51.30 -12.66 29.36
C ALA A 168 52.79 -12.58 29.02
N SER A 169 53.13 -11.90 27.92
CA SER A 169 54.50 -11.65 27.49
C SER A 169 55.29 -10.83 28.51
N ASP A 170 54.70 -9.76 29.05
CA ASP A 170 55.32 -8.92 30.07
C ASP A 170 55.60 -9.69 31.37
N LYS A 171 54.68 -10.55 31.81
CA LYS A 171 54.86 -11.41 32.98
C LYS A 171 55.97 -12.44 32.77
N PHE A 172 56.02 -13.04 31.57
CA PHE A 172 57.04 -14.00 31.21
C PHE A 172 58.43 -13.37 31.19
N ASN A 173 58.58 -12.20 30.60
CA ASN A 173 59.84 -11.47 30.55
C ASN A 173 60.33 -11.08 31.95
N LYS A 174 59.42 -10.62 32.84
CA LYS A 174 59.79 -10.34 34.25
C LYS A 174 60.26 -11.58 35.00
N ALA A 175 59.68 -12.74 34.77
CA ALA A 175 60.04 -13.97 35.39
C ALA A 175 61.40 -14.54 34.92
N ILE A 176 61.93 -14.09 33.80
CA ILE A 176 63.25 -14.47 33.28
C ILE A 176 64.34 -13.52 33.81
N GLU A 177 64.02 -12.28 34.16
CA GLU A 177 64.92 -11.26 34.65
C GLU A 177 65.20 -11.39 36.20
N GLU A 178 64.35 -12.14 36.88
CA GLU A 178 64.56 -12.52 38.31
C GLU A 178 65.40 -13.83 38.45
#